data_4df5d772f01246f3873c16e45534c358
#
_entry.id   4df5d772f01246f3873c16e45534c358
#
_cell.length_a   1.000
_cell.length_b   1.000
_cell.length_c   1.000
_cell.angle_alpha   90.00
_cell.angle_beta   90.00
_cell.angle_gamma   90.00
#
_symmetry.space_group_name_H-M   'P 1'
#
loop_
_entity.id
_entity.type
_entity.pdbx_description
1 polymer ?
#
loop_
_entity_poly.entity_id
_entity_poly.type
_entity_poly.pdbx_seq_one_letter_code
_entity_poly.pdbx_strand_id
1 'polypeptide(L)'
;MLTRLIERIKIFHVQAARGNFFQKGKAKGKFQRPMKKHVCVCLSCLLLVVLSSAESMAGQEISLGLKEAIRIALENNEDIKDARLALEIASEQVSEARSTLFPKIDASAAYSRNLAVASNFLPAVIFDPSADPSELIPVQFGSDNIWQSNINVEQSLFSPIVIGGLSAASRFRDIERESVRGRAQSVVTRVRLLYYGLLLAQEQVRLVENSMERLERSLDETNALRGVGLGTDYDVLRLEVEMANLNPSLLQATSSVLELKRNLSIELALDESDGLAVSGSLARISLEDVENNSFANREILEFSSWSLTTENVSEKLLGDAQEDRPDLRTLDQSENLRNAELRIEQGRYLPEIVLFGSYGVTAQQNGSPDFFADSKLRAFSQQAGLRVTWPLFSGFSKDARIDQKVAALRQVQSQKRLAKARANAEIKTVWDQLQQARSRAQGQRKAVEQAERGFEIVSAEYKEGVMGQLELTDAEVALRQSEFNYASAVYDFLVAQANLDLALGKVPMVDLTNSSEPVK
;
A
#
# COMPACT_ATOMS: atom_id res chain seq x y z
N MET A 1 -6.46 6.94 31.54
CA MET A 1 -5.05 6.52 31.44
C MET A 1 -4.77 5.27 32.24
N LEU A 2 -5.17 5.18 33.52
CA LEU A 2 -4.99 3.96 34.35
C LEU A 2 -5.73 2.73 33.80
N THR A 3 -6.90 2.89 33.22
CA THR A 3 -7.72 1.80 32.67
C THR A 3 -7.04 1.10 31.46
N ARG A 4 -6.37 1.85 30.59
CA ARG A 4 -5.61 1.28 29.45
C ARG A 4 -4.32 0.56 29.89
N LEU A 5 -3.72 0.97 30.99
CA LEU A 5 -2.54 0.31 31.57
C LEU A 5 -2.93 -1.05 32.15
N ILE A 6 -4.09 -1.14 32.81
CA ILE A 6 -4.63 -2.39 33.40
C ILE A 6 -5.03 -3.40 32.31
N GLU A 7 -5.58 -2.95 31.17
CA GLU A 7 -5.89 -3.84 30.04
C GLU A 7 -4.63 -4.40 29.37
N ARG A 8 -3.59 -3.60 29.17
CA ARG A 8 -2.30 -4.10 28.61
C ARG A 8 -1.60 -5.09 29.53
N ILE A 9 -1.70 -4.92 30.83
CA ILE A 9 -1.17 -5.90 31.82
C ILE A 9 -1.96 -7.21 31.77
N LYS A 10 -3.29 -7.19 31.55
CA LYS A 10 -4.10 -8.39 31.38
C LYS A 10 -3.76 -9.16 30.09
N ILE A 11 -3.45 -8.48 28.98
CA ILE A 11 -3.04 -9.12 27.73
C ILE A 11 -1.69 -9.84 27.88
N PHE A 12 -0.75 -9.26 28.62
CA PHE A 12 0.54 -9.90 28.92
C PHE A 12 0.42 -11.16 29.80
N HIS A 13 -0.56 -11.19 30.73
CA HIS A 13 -0.82 -12.37 31.57
C HIS A 13 -1.49 -13.52 30.81
N VAL A 14 -2.31 -13.23 29.79
CA VAL A 14 -2.98 -14.25 28.96
C VAL A 14 -2.02 -14.90 27.96
N GLN A 15 -0.99 -14.19 27.47
CA GLN A 15 0.05 -14.77 26.60
C GLN A 15 1.06 -15.63 27.37
N ALA A 16 1.38 -15.29 28.60
CA ALA A 16 2.26 -16.10 29.47
C ALA A 16 1.62 -17.43 29.91
N ALA A 17 0.30 -17.52 29.96
CA ALA A 17 -0.43 -18.74 30.36
C ALA A 17 -0.60 -19.78 29.23
N ARG A 18 -0.24 -19.48 27.96
CA ARG A 18 -0.31 -20.43 26.82
C ARG A 18 0.98 -21.21 26.53
N GLY A 19 2.03 -21.02 27.31
CA GLY A 19 3.37 -21.58 27.06
C GLY A 19 3.79 -22.82 27.85
N ASN A 20 2.93 -23.51 28.62
CA ASN A 20 3.37 -24.71 29.33
C ASN A 20 2.27 -25.78 29.36
N PHE A 21 2.29 -26.70 28.40
CA PHE A 21 1.64 -27.99 28.53
C PHE A 21 2.47 -29.09 27.89
N PHE A 22 3.38 -29.68 28.65
CA PHE A 22 3.87 -31.04 28.43
C PHE A 22 4.22 -31.68 29.76
N GLN A 23 3.55 -32.77 30.02
CA GLN A 23 3.90 -34.00 30.70
C GLN A 23 3.08 -34.43 31.93
N LYS A 24 2.44 -35.58 31.70
CA LYS A 24 2.28 -36.77 32.54
C LYS A 24 1.42 -36.75 33.80
N GLY A 25 0.45 -37.68 33.78
CA GLY A 25 -0.15 -38.27 35.00
C GLY A 25 -1.36 -39.15 34.75
N LYS A 26 -1.16 -40.48 34.74
CA LYS A 26 -2.21 -41.51 34.70
C LYS A 26 -3.03 -41.50 35.98
N ALA A 27 -4.36 -41.55 35.88
CA ALA A 27 -5.19 -42.23 36.89
C ALA A 27 -6.55 -42.65 36.29
N LYS A 28 -6.92 -43.90 36.59
CA LYS A 28 -8.11 -44.63 36.20
C LYS A 28 -9.34 -44.17 37.00
N GLY A 29 -10.51 -44.10 36.36
CA GLY A 29 -11.79 -43.98 37.05
C GLY A 29 -12.97 -44.22 36.10
N LYS A 30 -13.56 -45.43 36.18
CA LYS A 30 -14.78 -45.83 35.47
C LYS A 30 -15.99 -45.06 36.01
N PHE A 31 -16.80 -44.50 35.09
CA PHE A 31 -18.23 -44.35 35.36
C PHE A 31 -19.01 -44.51 34.05
N GLN A 32 -19.70 -45.66 33.93
CA GLN A 32 -20.70 -45.95 32.89
C GLN A 32 -22.05 -45.41 33.33
N ARG A 33 -22.73 -44.65 32.46
CA ARG A 33 -24.20 -44.61 32.39
C ARG A 33 -24.64 -44.47 30.92
N PRO A 34 -25.75 -45.14 30.51
CA PRO A 34 -26.10 -45.30 29.11
C PRO A 34 -26.86 -44.09 28.57
N MET A 35 -26.43 -43.54 27.43
CA MET A 35 -27.16 -42.53 26.69
C MET A 35 -28.15 -43.18 25.71
N LYS A 36 -29.39 -42.76 25.79
CA LYS A 36 -30.58 -43.27 25.08
C LYS A 36 -30.47 -43.08 23.56
N LYS A 37 -30.99 -44.10 22.83
CA LYS A 37 -30.98 -44.28 21.36
C LYS A 37 -31.72 -43.23 20.50
N HIS A 38 -32.12 -42.08 21.02
CA HIS A 38 -32.89 -41.07 20.25
C HIS A 38 -32.10 -39.86 19.75
N VAL A 39 -30.79 -39.75 20.05
CA VAL A 39 -29.97 -38.63 19.60
C VAL A 39 -29.31 -38.88 18.22
N CYS A 40 -29.16 -40.16 17.82
CA CYS A 40 -28.54 -40.51 16.52
C CYS A 40 -29.40 -40.25 15.28
N VAL A 41 -30.73 -40.20 15.41
CA VAL A 41 -31.62 -39.99 14.25
C VAL A 41 -31.73 -38.50 13.90
N CYS A 42 -31.62 -37.60 14.86
CA CYS A 42 -31.63 -36.15 14.58
C CYS A 42 -30.32 -35.65 13.99
N LEU A 43 -29.18 -36.28 14.32
CA LEU A 43 -27.87 -35.86 13.75
C LEU A 43 -27.70 -36.28 12.28
N SER A 44 -28.27 -37.46 11.89
CA SER A 44 -28.23 -37.89 10.48
C SER A 44 -29.18 -37.10 9.58
N CYS A 45 -30.30 -36.61 10.07
CA CYS A 45 -31.20 -35.72 9.33
C CYS A 45 -30.62 -34.30 9.19
N LEU A 46 -29.87 -33.78 10.19
CA LEU A 46 -29.20 -32.48 10.12
C LEU A 46 -28.02 -32.53 9.15
N LEU A 47 -27.30 -33.66 9.06
CA LEU A 47 -26.19 -33.82 8.10
C LEU A 47 -26.68 -33.95 6.66
N LEU A 48 -27.86 -34.52 6.41
CA LEU A 48 -28.48 -34.63 5.09
C LEU A 48 -29.04 -33.27 4.57
N VAL A 49 -29.51 -32.41 5.47
CA VAL A 49 -29.96 -31.05 5.12
C VAL A 49 -28.79 -30.11 4.83
N VAL A 50 -27.64 -30.32 5.48
CA VAL A 50 -26.39 -29.54 5.21
C VAL A 50 -25.72 -30.02 3.91
N LEU A 51 -25.88 -31.28 3.53
CA LEU A 51 -25.35 -31.82 2.26
C LEU A 51 -26.23 -31.48 1.05
N SER A 52 -27.50 -31.13 1.22
CA SER A 52 -28.38 -30.71 0.13
C SER A 52 -28.32 -29.20 -0.16
N SER A 53 -27.63 -28.39 0.66
CA SER A 53 -27.33 -26.98 0.40
C SER A 53 -25.92 -26.76 -0.19
N ALA A 54 -25.19 -27.83 -0.50
CA ALA A 54 -23.97 -27.80 -1.31
C ALA A 54 -24.27 -27.97 -2.82
N GLU A 55 -25.49 -27.59 -3.25
CA GLU A 55 -25.77 -27.46 -4.67
C GLU A 55 -25.14 -26.17 -5.19
N SER A 56 -24.08 -26.40 -5.96
CA SER A 56 -23.71 -25.58 -7.12
C SER A 56 -23.60 -24.06 -6.84
N MET A 57 -22.56 -23.64 -6.16
CA MET A 57 -21.90 -22.42 -6.57
C MET A 57 -21.10 -22.70 -7.88
N ALA A 58 -21.78 -23.15 -8.93
CA ALA A 58 -21.32 -22.95 -10.29
C ALA A 58 -21.17 -21.45 -10.45
N GLY A 59 -19.95 -20.98 -10.74
CA GLY A 59 -19.56 -19.60 -10.70
C GLY A 59 -20.57 -18.69 -11.38
N GLN A 60 -21.27 -17.90 -10.61
CA GLN A 60 -22.02 -16.77 -11.11
C GLN A 60 -20.96 -15.81 -11.63
N GLU A 61 -20.82 -15.69 -12.95
CA GLU A 61 -19.97 -14.65 -13.55
C GLU A 61 -20.40 -13.31 -12.96
N ILE A 62 -19.59 -12.78 -12.05
CA ILE A 62 -19.83 -11.47 -11.47
C ILE A 62 -19.40 -10.46 -12.53
N SER A 63 -20.36 -9.93 -13.29
CA SER A 63 -20.11 -8.84 -14.21
C SER A 63 -19.83 -7.56 -13.44
N LEU A 64 -18.55 -7.20 -13.37
CA LEU A 64 -18.05 -6.07 -12.58
C LEU A 64 -18.01 -4.79 -13.44
N GLY A 65 -18.70 -3.72 -12.98
CA GLY A 65 -18.55 -2.38 -13.54
C GLY A 65 -17.24 -1.72 -13.09
N LEU A 66 -16.79 -0.69 -13.82
CA LEU A 66 -15.53 0.00 -13.54
C LEU A 66 -15.52 0.62 -12.14
N LYS A 67 -16.59 1.32 -11.74
CA LYS A 67 -16.68 1.97 -10.41
C LYS A 67 -16.64 0.96 -9.28
N GLU A 68 -17.29 -0.18 -9.46
CA GLU A 68 -17.30 -1.24 -8.46
C GLU A 68 -15.93 -1.91 -8.34
N ALA A 69 -15.23 -2.17 -9.46
CA ALA A 69 -13.87 -2.67 -9.46
C ALA A 69 -12.93 -1.73 -8.67
N ILE A 70 -13.03 -0.43 -8.91
CA ILE A 70 -12.23 0.57 -8.20
C ILE A 70 -12.59 0.62 -6.71
N ARG A 71 -13.88 0.52 -6.35
CA ARG A 71 -14.30 0.48 -4.95
C ARG A 71 -13.69 -0.72 -4.21
N ILE A 72 -13.76 -1.90 -4.81
CA ILE A 72 -13.16 -3.12 -4.24
C ILE A 72 -11.66 -2.95 -4.06
N ALA A 73 -10.96 -2.39 -5.05
CA ALA A 73 -9.51 -2.15 -4.95
C ALA A 73 -9.17 -1.16 -3.82
N LEU A 74 -9.90 -0.05 -3.69
CA LEU A 74 -9.67 0.95 -2.64
C LEU A 74 -9.87 0.38 -1.21
N GLU A 75 -10.76 -0.61 -1.07
CA GLU A 75 -11.04 -1.28 0.21
C GLU A 75 -10.04 -2.40 0.51
N ASN A 76 -9.66 -3.19 -0.49
CA ASN A 76 -8.98 -4.47 -0.29
C ASN A 76 -7.53 -4.53 -0.76
N ASN A 77 -7.08 -3.62 -1.64
CA ASN A 77 -5.74 -3.68 -2.22
C ASN A 77 -4.64 -3.63 -1.15
N GLU A 78 -3.68 -4.55 -1.23
CA GLU A 78 -2.61 -4.70 -0.24
C GLU A 78 -1.62 -3.52 -0.24
N ASP A 79 -1.35 -2.90 -1.38
CA ASP A 79 -0.50 -1.69 -1.45
C ASP A 79 -1.10 -0.52 -0.65
N ILE A 80 -2.44 -0.38 -0.67
CA ILE A 80 -3.14 0.67 0.10
C ILE A 80 -3.14 0.31 1.59
N LYS A 81 -3.34 -0.96 1.94
CA LYS A 81 -3.27 -1.42 3.34
C LYS A 81 -1.89 -1.19 3.92
N ASP A 82 -0.82 -1.55 3.18
CA ASP A 82 0.57 -1.30 3.60
C ASP A 82 0.83 0.19 3.84
N ALA A 83 0.40 1.06 2.92
CA ALA A 83 0.53 2.51 3.10
C ALA A 83 -0.26 3.04 4.32
N ARG A 84 -1.45 2.48 4.61
CA ARG A 84 -2.22 2.84 5.81
C ARG A 84 -1.52 2.39 7.09
N LEU A 85 -0.89 1.20 7.09
CA LEU A 85 -0.08 0.73 8.22
C LEU A 85 1.15 1.61 8.44
N ALA A 86 1.82 2.07 7.36
CA ALA A 86 2.92 3.04 7.46
C ALA A 86 2.45 4.37 8.09
N LEU A 87 1.27 4.86 7.74
CA LEU A 87 0.66 6.04 8.37
C LEU A 87 0.32 5.80 9.86
N GLU A 88 -0.16 4.61 10.21
CA GLU A 88 -0.40 4.21 11.61
C GLU A 88 0.91 4.21 12.41
N ILE A 89 1.97 3.60 11.87
CA ILE A 89 3.31 3.64 12.47
C ILE A 89 3.77 5.09 12.68
N ALA A 90 3.65 5.95 11.68
CA ALA A 90 4.01 7.36 11.81
C ALA A 90 3.15 8.11 12.85
N SER A 91 1.89 7.73 13.01
CA SER A 91 0.99 8.28 14.03
C SER A 91 1.39 7.86 15.45
N GLU A 92 1.84 6.62 15.62
CA GLU A 92 2.39 6.15 16.89
C GLU A 92 3.76 6.77 17.20
N GLN A 93 4.57 7.07 16.20
CA GLN A 93 5.81 7.85 16.37
C GLN A 93 5.53 9.28 16.88
N VAL A 94 4.43 9.91 16.43
CA VAL A 94 3.98 11.19 17.03
C VAL A 94 3.58 11.00 18.50
N SER A 95 2.91 9.89 18.82
CA SER A 95 2.53 9.55 20.21
C SER A 95 3.77 9.27 21.07
N GLU A 96 4.77 8.60 20.53
CA GLU A 96 6.08 8.39 21.16
C GLU A 96 6.80 9.73 21.40
N ALA A 97 6.90 10.59 20.36
CA ALA A 97 7.50 11.92 20.54
C ALA A 97 6.76 12.75 21.60
N ARG A 98 5.42 12.65 21.67
CA ARG A 98 4.61 13.30 22.71
C ARG A 98 4.87 12.73 24.10
N SER A 99 5.21 11.45 24.21
CA SER A 99 5.51 10.80 25.50
C SER A 99 6.71 11.43 26.22
N THR A 100 7.63 12.03 25.47
CA THR A 100 8.80 12.74 26.04
C THR A 100 8.42 14.01 26.81
N LEU A 101 7.18 14.51 26.66
CA LEU A 101 6.63 15.62 27.45
C LEU A 101 6.13 15.18 28.83
N PHE A 102 6.02 13.89 29.11
CA PHE A 102 5.56 13.34 30.38
C PHE A 102 6.74 12.91 31.26
N PRO A 103 6.54 12.82 32.60
CA PRO A 103 7.55 12.28 33.48
C PRO A 103 7.95 10.86 33.10
N LYS A 104 9.27 10.62 33.06
CA LYS A 104 9.84 9.28 32.93
C LYS A 104 10.12 8.76 34.35
N ILE A 105 9.62 7.58 34.68
CA ILE A 105 9.78 6.91 35.95
C ILE A 105 10.47 5.58 35.70
N ASP A 106 11.69 5.46 36.19
CA ASP A 106 12.50 4.25 36.09
C ASP A 106 12.72 3.67 37.50
N ALA A 107 12.50 2.37 37.66
CA ALA A 107 12.83 1.61 38.85
C ALA A 107 13.93 0.62 38.52
N SER A 108 14.95 0.57 39.36
CA SER A 108 16.06 -0.38 39.22
C SER A 108 16.35 -1.04 40.57
N ALA A 109 16.72 -2.32 40.55
CA ALA A 109 17.21 -3.06 41.70
C ALA A 109 18.44 -3.87 41.27
N ALA A 110 19.46 -3.86 42.10
CA ALA A 110 20.67 -4.61 41.85
C ALA A 110 21.14 -5.28 43.15
N TYR A 111 21.67 -6.48 43.04
CA TYR A 111 22.44 -7.16 44.06
C TYR A 111 23.84 -7.42 43.50
N SER A 112 24.84 -7.06 44.26
CA SER A 112 26.22 -7.38 43.96
C SER A 112 26.91 -8.03 45.14
N ARG A 113 27.70 -9.07 44.85
CA ARG A 113 28.61 -9.68 45.83
C ARG A 113 30.04 -9.35 45.44
N ASN A 114 30.74 -8.66 46.35
CA ASN A 114 32.15 -8.40 46.21
C ASN A 114 32.93 -9.67 46.58
N LEU A 115 33.65 -10.25 45.64
CA LEU A 115 34.52 -11.41 45.88
C LEU A 115 35.77 -11.01 46.61
N ALA A 116 36.20 -9.75 46.47
CA ALA A 116 37.25 -9.11 47.24
C ALA A 116 36.82 -7.65 47.50
N VAL A 117 36.81 -7.26 48.75
CA VAL A 117 36.51 -5.88 49.15
C VAL A 117 37.75 -5.02 48.97
N ALA A 118 37.58 -3.86 48.33
CA ALA A 118 38.70 -2.92 48.13
C ALA A 118 39.29 -2.42 49.45
N SER A 119 40.61 -2.43 49.56
CA SER A 119 41.35 -1.89 50.69
C SER A 119 41.96 -0.55 50.31
N ASN A 120 41.74 0.46 51.13
CA ASN A 120 42.42 1.76 51.04
C ASN A 120 43.52 1.83 52.14
N PHE A 121 44.67 2.39 51.80
CA PHE A 121 45.74 2.58 52.73
C PHE A 121 45.55 3.91 53.46
N LEU A 122 45.36 3.85 54.78
CA LEU A 122 45.20 5.02 55.62
C LEU A 122 46.41 5.14 56.56
N PRO A 123 46.80 6.38 56.91
CA PRO A 123 47.86 6.59 57.93
C PRO A 123 47.48 5.92 59.26
N ALA A 124 48.40 5.11 59.81
CA ALA A 124 48.18 4.37 61.06
C ALA A 124 47.85 5.29 62.25
N VAL A 125 48.34 6.52 62.24
CA VAL A 125 48.05 7.55 63.20
C VAL A 125 46.58 7.89 63.41
N ILE A 126 45.67 7.57 62.40
CA ILE A 126 44.24 7.77 62.54
C ILE A 126 43.64 6.81 63.57
N PHE A 127 44.20 5.62 63.71
CA PHE A 127 43.71 4.57 64.61
C PHE A 127 44.54 4.44 65.89
N ASP A 128 45.86 4.74 65.83
CA ASP A 128 46.76 4.77 66.92
C ASP A 128 47.57 6.08 66.89
N PRO A 129 47.30 7.06 67.79
CA PRO A 129 48.02 8.33 67.83
C PRO A 129 49.52 8.19 68.09
N SER A 130 49.99 7.02 68.54
CA SER A 130 51.41 6.75 68.83
C SER A 130 52.16 6.12 67.65
N ALA A 131 51.44 5.77 66.52
CA ALA A 131 52.05 5.20 65.35
C ALA A 131 52.86 6.23 64.54
N ASP A 132 53.81 5.74 63.74
CA ASP A 132 54.55 6.59 62.80
C ASP A 132 53.60 7.23 61.76
N PRO A 133 53.64 8.58 61.62
CA PRO A 133 52.82 9.26 60.65
C PRO A 133 52.99 8.79 59.19
N SER A 134 54.10 8.15 58.86
CA SER A 134 54.41 7.61 57.57
C SER A 134 53.91 6.15 57.35
N GLU A 135 53.47 5.48 58.42
CA GLU A 135 52.99 4.11 58.39
C GLU A 135 51.57 4.08 57.81
N LEU A 136 51.34 3.25 56.73
CA LEU A 136 50.06 3.05 56.11
C LEU A 136 49.52 1.66 56.45
N ILE A 137 48.28 1.61 56.93
CA ILE A 137 47.57 0.35 57.19
C ILE A 137 46.47 0.16 56.20
N PRO A 138 46.22 -1.08 55.66
CA PRO A 138 45.14 -1.38 54.78
C PRO A 138 43.82 -1.44 55.54
N VAL A 139 42.88 -0.59 55.22
CA VAL A 139 41.51 -0.59 55.77
C VAL A 139 40.55 -0.94 54.66
N GLN A 140 39.70 -1.97 54.85
CA GLN A 140 38.69 -2.37 53.91
C GLN A 140 37.45 -1.48 54.01
N PHE A 141 37.06 -0.87 52.88
CA PHE A 141 35.86 -0.05 52.78
C PHE A 141 34.86 -0.75 51.85
N GLY A 142 33.75 -1.22 52.40
CA GLY A 142 32.68 -1.89 51.67
C GLY A 142 32.17 -3.13 52.40
N SER A 143 31.26 -3.81 51.79
CA SER A 143 30.68 -5.04 52.31
C SER A 143 30.66 -6.13 51.25
N ASP A 144 30.64 -7.40 51.66
CA ASP A 144 30.58 -8.55 50.77
C ASP A 144 29.32 -8.52 49.90
N ASN A 145 28.19 -8.11 50.47
CA ASN A 145 26.90 -8.09 49.79
C ASN A 145 26.33 -6.67 49.81
N ILE A 146 25.91 -6.20 48.66
CA ILE A 146 25.32 -4.89 48.46
C ILE A 146 24.01 -5.05 47.65
N TRP A 147 22.89 -4.59 48.23
CA TRP A 147 21.60 -4.43 47.53
C TRP A 147 21.37 -2.95 47.30
N GLN A 148 20.96 -2.62 46.08
CA GLN A 148 20.59 -1.26 45.71
C GLN A 148 19.22 -1.30 45.02
N SER A 149 18.32 -0.42 45.43
CA SER A 149 17.05 -0.20 44.74
C SER A 149 16.84 1.30 44.62
N ASN A 150 16.59 1.75 43.39
CA ASN A 150 16.42 3.16 43.07
C ASN A 150 15.15 3.35 42.24
N ILE A 151 14.40 4.40 42.57
CA ILE A 151 13.33 4.94 41.73
C ILE A 151 13.76 6.34 41.31
N ASN A 152 13.85 6.57 40.00
CA ASN A 152 14.20 7.85 39.43
C ASN A 152 13.01 8.40 38.67
N VAL A 153 12.74 9.69 38.84
CA VAL A 153 11.72 10.44 38.09
C VAL A 153 12.42 11.59 37.41
N GLU A 154 12.27 11.68 36.10
CA GLU A 154 12.80 12.80 35.32
C GLU A 154 11.68 13.39 34.44
N GLN A 155 11.57 14.73 34.45
CA GLN A 155 10.63 15.49 33.65
C GLN A 155 11.34 16.61 32.92
N SER A 156 11.34 16.60 31.60
CA SER A 156 11.80 17.75 30.80
C SER A 156 10.81 18.90 30.97
N LEU A 157 11.26 20.02 31.52
CA LEU A 157 10.46 21.25 31.64
C LEU A 157 10.67 22.15 30.43
N PHE A 158 11.87 22.19 29.90
CA PHE A 158 12.21 22.90 28.67
C PHE A 158 13.34 22.19 27.95
N SER A 159 13.05 21.71 26.74
CA SER A 159 14.05 21.12 25.85
C SER A 159 13.67 21.46 24.40
N PRO A 160 14.47 22.26 23.71
CA PRO A 160 14.24 22.58 22.27
C PRO A 160 14.23 21.34 21.39
N ILE A 161 14.98 20.30 21.79
CA ILE A 161 15.03 19.01 21.08
C ILE A 161 13.67 18.30 21.16
N VAL A 162 13.05 18.29 22.34
CA VAL A 162 11.74 17.66 22.55
C VAL A 162 10.65 18.37 21.74
N ILE A 163 10.61 19.70 21.80
CA ILE A 163 9.63 20.51 21.07
C ILE A 163 9.82 20.35 19.56
N GLY A 164 11.05 20.42 19.08
CA GLY A 164 11.39 20.23 17.68
C GLY A 164 11.13 18.80 17.20
N GLY A 165 11.44 17.79 18.01
CA GLY A 165 11.19 16.37 17.73
C GLY A 165 9.70 16.08 17.52
N LEU A 166 8.82 16.64 18.36
CA LEU A 166 7.37 16.51 18.18
C LEU A 166 6.90 17.16 16.87
N SER A 167 7.46 18.34 16.53
CA SER A 167 7.16 19.00 15.24
C SER A 167 7.64 18.15 14.06
N ALA A 168 8.85 17.59 14.12
CA ALA A 168 9.41 16.73 13.07
C ALA A 168 8.56 15.45 12.88
N ALA A 169 8.19 14.77 13.97
CA ALA A 169 7.34 13.59 13.93
C ALA A 169 5.97 13.88 13.29
N SER A 170 5.35 15.03 13.62
CA SER A 170 4.10 15.45 13.00
C SER A 170 4.24 15.67 11.49
N ARG A 171 5.34 16.28 11.02
CA ARG A 171 5.61 16.46 9.58
C ARG A 171 5.87 15.14 8.87
N PHE A 172 6.54 14.20 9.52
CA PHE A 172 6.73 12.86 8.97
C PHE A 172 5.40 12.13 8.79
N ARG A 173 4.50 12.17 9.77
CA ARG A 173 3.13 11.64 9.63
C ARG A 173 2.37 12.29 8.46
N ASP A 174 2.53 13.60 8.25
CA ASP A 174 1.88 14.31 7.15
C ASP A 174 2.45 13.87 5.77
N ILE A 175 3.73 13.49 5.71
CA ILE A 175 4.36 12.84 4.53
C ILE A 175 3.68 11.50 4.25
N GLU A 176 3.54 10.65 5.27
CA GLU A 176 2.92 9.33 5.11
C GLU A 176 1.44 9.41 4.71
N ARG A 177 0.72 10.46 5.16
CA ARG A 177 -0.66 10.71 4.72
C ARG A 177 -0.74 11.00 3.22
N GLU A 178 0.16 11.82 2.69
CA GLU A 178 0.23 12.06 1.24
C GLU A 178 0.69 10.81 0.47
N SER A 179 1.53 9.97 1.07
CA SER A 179 1.93 8.67 0.52
C SER A 179 0.74 7.73 0.34
N VAL A 180 -0.16 7.63 1.33
CA VAL A 180 -1.42 6.86 1.22
C VAL A 180 -2.26 7.36 0.05
N ARG A 181 -2.42 8.69 -0.10
CA ARG A 181 -3.17 9.28 -1.21
C ARG A 181 -2.53 8.98 -2.56
N GLY A 182 -1.22 9.11 -2.67
CA GLY A 182 -0.48 8.78 -3.90
C GLY A 182 -0.59 7.30 -4.26
N ARG A 183 -0.52 6.42 -3.28
CA ARG A 183 -0.69 4.98 -3.49
C ARG A 183 -2.11 4.66 -3.98
N ALA A 184 -3.13 5.24 -3.36
CA ALA A 184 -4.53 5.07 -3.79
C ALA A 184 -4.74 5.56 -5.24
N GLN A 185 -4.21 6.72 -5.62
CA GLN A 185 -4.27 7.21 -7.01
C GLN A 185 -3.58 6.25 -7.99
N SER A 186 -2.42 5.72 -7.64
CA SER A 186 -1.70 4.74 -8.47
C SER A 186 -2.48 3.44 -8.64
N VAL A 187 -3.09 2.91 -7.57
CA VAL A 187 -3.91 1.69 -7.61
C VAL A 187 -5.13 1.89 -8.49
N VAL A 188 -5.88 2.99 -8.31
CA VAL A 188 -7.04 3.30 -9.15
C VAL A 188 -6.66 3.39 -10.63
N THR A 189 -5.53 4.03 -10.93
CA THR A 189 -5.04 4.13 -12.31
C THR A 189 -4.68 2.75 -12.87
N ARG A 190 -3.96 1.90 -12.11
CA ARG A 190 -3.63 0.52 -12.54
C ARG A 190 -4.89 -0.33 -12.79
N VAL A 191 -5.88 -0.24 -11.90
CA VAL A 191 -7.17 -0.94 -12.08
C VAL A 191 -7.86 -0.49 -13.36
N ARG A 192 -7.88 0.82 -13.66
CA ARG A 192 -8.43 1.35 -14.91
C ARG A 192 -7.71 0.79 -16.14
N LEU A 193 -6.38 0.82 -16.14
CA LEU A 193 -5.57 0.30 -17.24
C LEU A 193 -5.81 -1.20 -17.48
N LEU A 194 -5.86 -2.00 -16.41
CA LEU A 194 -6.13 -3.44 -16.50
C LEU A 194 -7.57 -3.72 -16.96
N TYR A 195 -8.53 -2.95 -16.47
CA TYR A 195 -9.93 -3.05 -16.88
C TYR A 195 -10.11 -2.76 -18.37
N TYR A 196 -9.53 -1.66 -18.85
CA TYR A 196 -9.58 -1.31 -20.28
C TYR A 196 -8.81 -2.32 -21.15
N GLY A 197 -7.66 -2.80 -20.67
CA GLY A 197 -6.89 -3.85 -21.33
C GLY A 197 -7.68 -5.16 -21.45
N LEU A 198 -8.42 -5.53 -20.40
CA LEU A 198 -9.28 -6.72 -20.43
C LEU A 198 -10.43 -6.57 -21.44
N LEU A 199 -11.05 -5.38 -21.51
CA LEU A 199 -12.07 -5.10 -22.55
C LEU A 199 -11.48 -5.19 -23.96
N LEU A 200 -10.25 -4.73 -24.20
CA LEU A 200 -9.58 -4.84 -25.50
C LEU A 200 -9.27 -6.30 -25.85
N ALA A 201 -8.78 -7.08 -24.89
CA ALA A 201 -8.51 -8.50 -25.12
C ALA A 201 -9.80 -9.31 -25.39
N GLN A 202 -10.90 -9.02 -24.67
CA GLN A 202 -12.20 -9.62 -24.95
C GLN A 202 -12.70 -9.25 -26.35
N GLU A 203 -12.49 -8.00 -26.77
CA GLU A 203 -12.84 -7.56 -28.12
C GLU A 203 -12.03 -8.30 -29.19
N GLN A 204 -10.75 -8.53 -28.96
CA GLN A 204 -9.90 -9.31 -29.86
C GLN A 204 -10.40 -10.75 -30.00
N VAL A 205 -10.79 -11.41 -28.90
CA VAL A 205 -11.42 -12.75 -28.96
C VAL A 205 -12.66 -12.71 -29.83
N ARG A 206 -13.60 -11.77 -29.57
CA ARG A 206 -14.85 -11.61 -30.33
C ARG A 206 -14.60 -11.41 -31.81
N LEU A 207 -13.61 -10.60 -32.19
CA LEU A 207 -13.27 -10.32 -33.57
C LEU A 207 -12.73 -11.56 -34.30
N VAL A 208 -11.86 -12.34 -33.63
CA VAL A 208 -11.32 -13.58 -34.20
C VAL A 208 -12.43 -14.63 -34.36
N GLU A 209 -13.31 -14.80 -33.35
CA GLU A 209 -14.46 -15.72 -33.41
C GLU A 209 -15.40 -15.35 -34.53
N ASN A 210 -15.76 -14.07 -34.68
CA ASN A 210 -16.61 -13.60 -35.78
C ASN A 210 -15.96 -13.85 -37.16
N SER A 211 -14.63 -13.69 -37.25
CA SER A 211 -13.88 -13.98 -38.47
C SER A 211 -13.94 -15.47 -38.82
N MET A 212 -13.73 -16.34 -37.83
CA MET A 212 -13.83 -17.79 -38.00
C MET A 212 -15.24 -18.20 -38.47
N GLU A 213 -16.29 -17.64 -37.85
CA GLU A 213 -17.67 -17.91 -38.26
C GLU A 213 -17.96 -17.44 -39.70
N ARG A 214 -17.42 -16.29 -40.12
CA ARG A 214 -17.55 -15.81 -41.51
C ARG A 214 -16.81 -16.73 -42.48
N LEU A 215 -15.59 -17.15 -42.14
CA LEU A 215 -14.82 -18.09 -43.00
C LEU A 215 -15.46 -19.47 -43.10
N GLU A 216 -16.03 -19.99 -41.99
CA GLU A 216 -16.78 -21.26 -42.02
C GLU A 216 -17.96 -21.19 -43.00
N ARG A 217 -18.76 -20.11 -42.94
CA ARG A 217 -19.84 -19.88 -43.91
C ARG A 217 -19.34 -19.78 -45.35
N SER A 218 -18.23 -19.06 -45.59
CA SER A 218 -17.61 -18.96 -46.91
C SER A 218 -17.09 -20.31 -47.43
N LEU A 219 -16.55 -21.16 -46.52
CA LEU A 219 -16.09 -22.50 -46.83
C LEU A 219 -17.26 -23.39 -47.28
N ASP A 220 -18.41 -23.34 -46.59
CA ASP A 220 -19.63 -24.07 -46.97
C ASP A 220 -20.17 -23.61 -48.31
N GLU A 221 -20.24 -22.28 -48.55
CA GLU A 221 -20.66 -21.70 -49.83
C GLU A 221 -19.71 -22.12 -50.97
N THR A 222 -18.39 -22.06 -50.76
CA THR A 222 -17.39 -22.46 -51.76
C THR A 222 -17.43 -23.96 -52.07
N ASN A 223 -17.65 -24.82 -51.06
CA ASN A 223 -17.85 -26.25 -51.27
C ASN A 223 -19.09 -26.54 -52.08
N ALA A 224 -20.19 -25.82 -51.87
CA ALA A 224 -21.40 -25.96 -52.68
C ALA A 224 -21.14 -25.52 -54.12
N LEU A 225 -20.46 -24.40 -54.36
CA LEU A 225 -20.08 -23.95 -55.71
C LEU A 225 -19.16 -24.95 -56.42
N ARG A 226 -18.18 -25.53 -55.72
CA ARG A 226 -17.33 -26.60 -56.25
C ARG A 226 -18.16 -27.82 -56.67
N GLY A 227 -19.15 -28.20 -55.86
CA GLY A 227 -20.02 -29.35 -56.16
C GLY A 227 -20.81 -29.22 -57.46
N VAL A 228 -21.09 -28.01 -57.96
CA VAL A 228 -21.72 -27.69 -59.19
C VAL A 228 -20.75 -27.25 -60.32
N GLY A 229 -19.45 -27.32 -60.09
CA GLY A 229 -18.41 -27.00 -61.06
C GLY A 229 -18.11 -25.52 -61.25
N LEU A 230 -18.59 -24.65 -60.35
CA LEU A 230 -18.40 -23.19 -60.39
C LEU A 230 -17.27 -22.73 -59.43
N GLY A 231 -16.77 -23.57 -58.53
CA GLY A 231 -15.65 -23.32 -57.61
C GLY A 231 -14.47 -24.25 -57.89
N THR A 232 -13.26 -23.90 -57.43
CA THR A 232 -12.04 -24.70 -57.59
C THR A 232 -11.63 -25.35 -56.24
N ASP A 233 -10.87 -26.45 -56.31
CA ASP A 233 -10.27 -27.06 -55.12
C ASP A 233 -9.28 -26.09 -54.42
N TYR A 234 -8.66 -25.19 -55.16
CA TYR A 234 -7.76 -24.17 -54.65
C TYR A 234 -8.48 -23.18 -53.73
N ASP A 235 -9.69 -22.76 -54.08
CA ASP A 235 -10.51 -21.83 -53.27
C ASP A 235 -10.85 -22.45 -51.90
N VAL A 236 -11.21 -23.75 -51.88
CA VAL A 236 -11.47 -24.49 -50.63
C VAL A 236 -10.22 -24.60 -49.78
N LEU A 237 -9.11 -25.06 -50.36
CA LEU A 237 -7.82 -25.20 -49.62
C LEU A 237 -7.36 -23.86 -49.03
N ARG A 238 -7.57 -22.76 -49.75
CA ARG A 238 -7.19 -21.43 -49.25
C ARG A 238 -7.99 -21.02 -48.01
N LEU A 239 -9.29 -21.26 -47.97
CA LEU A 239 -10.11 -20.98 -46.79
C LEU A 239 -9.78 -21.90 -45.61
N GLU A 240 -9.48 -23.18 -45.87
CA GLU A 240 -9.02 -24.11 -44.84
C GLU A 240 -7.69 -23.64 -44.21
N VAL A 241 -6.75 -23.13 -45.01
CA VAL A 241 -5.46 -22.56 -44.52
C VAL A 241 -5.71 -21.31 -43.69
N GLU A 242 -6.59 -20.39 -44.16
CA GLU A 242 -6.90 -19.18 -43.43
C GLU A 242 -7.58 -19.49 -42.07
N MET A 243 -8.50 -20.44 -42.04
CA MET A 243 -9.12 -20.92 -40.81
C MET A 243 -8.09 -21.55 -39.86
N ALA A 244 -7.16 -22.36 -40.40
CA ALA A 244 -6.07 -22.94 -39.60
C ALA A 244 -5.14 -21.87 -39.00
N ASN A 245 -4.91 -20.75 -39.68
CA ASN A 245 -4.12 -19.62 -39.21
C ASN A 245 -4.83 -18.82 -38.11
N LEU A 246 -6.16 -18.82 -38.06
CA LEU A 246 -6.90 -18.11 -36.99
C LEU A 246 -6.92 -18.86 -35.65
N ASN A 247 -6.77 -20.19 -35.63
CA ASN A 247 -6.79 -20.98 -34.39
C ASN A 247 -5.67 -20.55 -33.38
N PRO A 248 -4.41 -20.39 -33.79
CA PRO A 248 -3.37 -19.84 -32.87
C PRO A 248 -3.69 -18.43 -32.40
N SER A 249 -4.28 -17.60 -33.26
CA SER A 249 -4.66 -16.22 -32.89
C SER A 249 -5.76 -16.19 -31.83
N LEU A 250 -6.77 -17.10 -31.95
CA LEU A 250 -7.83 -17.26 -30.94
C LEU A 250 -7.23 -17.72 -29.60
N LEU A 251 -6.35 -18.73 -29.61
CA LEU A 251 -5.70 -19.23 -28.41
C LEU A 251 -4.88 -18.14 -27.74
N GLN A 252 -4.13 -17.34 -28.50
CA GLN A 252 -3.36 -16.21 -27.97
C GLN A 252 -4.27 -15.14 -27.35
N ALA A 253 -5.35 -14.76 -28.04
CA ALA A 253 -6.31 -13.77 -27.54
C ALA A 253 -6.99 -14.26 -26.23
N THR A 254 -7.42 -15.51 -26.20
CA THR A 254 -8.00 -16.14 -24.98
C THR A 254 -7.00 -16.19 -23.83
N SER A 255 -5.74 -16.53 -24.11
CA SER A 255 -4.68 -16.52 -23.10
C SER A 255 -4.44 -15.11 -22.53
N SER A 256 -4.49 -14.08 -23.37
CA SER A 256 -4.37 -12.68 -22.92
C SER A 256 -5.53 -12.26 -22.02
N VAL A 257 -6.76 -12.70 -22.30
CA VAL A 257 -7.91 -12.47 -21.42
C VAL A 257 -7.68 -13.10 -20.03
N LEU A 258 -7.20 -14.35 -19.99
CA LEU A 258 -6.93 -15.03 -18.72
C LEU A 258 -5.80 -14.36 -17.93
N GLU A 259 -4.75 -13.90 -18.60
CA GLU A 259 -3.66 -13.15 -17.98
C GLU A 259 -4.16 -11.83 -17.35
N LEU A 260 -4.93 -11.06 -18.10
CA LEU A 260 -5.46 -9.77 -17.62
C LEU A 260 -6.50 -9.95 -16.50
N LYS A 261 -7.32 -11.02 -16.55
CA LYS A 261 -8.21 -11.40 -15.44
C LYS A 261 -7.41 -11.68 -14.16
N ARG A 262 -6.33 -12.44 -14.24
CA ARG A 262 -5.45 -12.73 -13.09
C ARG A 262 -4.81 -11.45 -12.55
N ASN A 263 -4.27 -10.60 -13.41
CA ASN A 263 -3.66 -9.34 -13.00
C ASN A 263 -4.69 -8.40 -12.35
N LEU A 264 -5.90 -8.33 -12.89
CA LEU A 264 -6.97 -7.53 -12.29
C LEU A 264 -7.41 -8.12 -10.93
N SER A 265 -7.52 -9.45 -10.80
CA SER A 265 -7.86 -10.09 -9.51
C SER A 265 -6.84 -9.80 -8.43
N ILE A 266 -5.54 -9.75 -8.76
CA ILE A 266 -4.47 -9.35 -7.82
C ILE A 266 -4.69 -7.92 -7.33
N GLU A 267 -4.96 -6.97 -8.24
CA GLU A 267 -5.20 -5.58 -7.85
C GLU A 267 -6.49 -5.40 -7.02
N LEU A 268 -7.48 -6.26 -7.23
CA LEU A 268 -8.74 -6.28 -6.48
C LEU A 268 -8.63 -7.09 -5.16
N ALA A 269 -7.51 -7.78 -4.93
CA ALA A 269 -7.31 -8.73 -3.83
C ALA A 269 -8.41 -9.80 -3.76
N LEU A 270 -8.76 -10.40 -4.93
CA LEU A 270 -9.70 -11.49 -5.06
C LEU A 270 -8.94 -12.83 -5.13
N ASP A 271 -9.42 -13.85 -4.43
CA ASP A 271 -8.78 -15.17 -4.37
C ASP A 271 -8.94 -15.98 -5.67
N GLU A 272 -10.04 -15.76 -6.41
CA GLU A 272 -10.34 -16.48 -7.64
C GLU A 272 -10.54 -15.53 -8.82
N SER A 273 -9.87 -15.82 -9.95
CA SER A 273 -9.97 -15.04 -11.19
C SER A 273 -11.00 -15.58 -12.19
N ASP A 274 -11.40 -16.86 -12.07
CA ASP A 274 -12.13 -17.58 -13.13
C ASP A 274 -13.59 -17.11 -13.29
N GLY A 275 -14.20 -16.57 -12.23
CA GLY A 275 -15.54 -15.96 -12.27
C GLY A 275 -15.56 -14.47 -12.58
N LEU A 276 -14.41 -13.83 -12.85
CA LEU A 276 -14.34 -12.40 -13.10
C LEU A 276 -14.73 -12.08 -14.55
N ALA A 277 -15.82 -11.34 -14.72
CA ALA A 277 -16.21 -10.71 -15.98
C ALA A 277 -16.26 -9.19 -15.80
N VAL A 278 -15.97 -8.44 -16.86
CA VAL A 278 -16.08 -6.98 -16.88
C VAL A 278 -17.19 -6.53 -17.82
N SER A 279 -17.87 -5.45 -17.46
CA SER A 279 -18.97 -4.91 -18.27
C SER A 279 -18.47 -3.80 -19.20
N GLY A 280 -19.02 -3.76 -20.43
CA GLY A 280 -18.68 -2.76 -21.45
C GLY A 280 -18.14 -3.38 -22.74
N SER A 281 -17.98 -2.56 -23.78
CA SER A 281 -17.40 -2.97 -25.07
C SER A 281 -16.76 -1.77 -25.75
N LEU A 282 -15.46 -1.85 -26.02
CA LEU A 282 -14.70 -0.76 -26.65
C LEU A 282 -15.15 -0.46 -28.08
N ALA A 283 -15.52 -1.49 -28.85
CA ALA A 283 -16.00 -1.33 -30.21
C ALA A 283 -17.32 -0.55 -30.31
N ARG A 284 -18.12 -0.58 -29.23
CA ARG A 284 -19.43 0.09 -29.17
C ARG A 284 -19.39 1.45 -28.50
N ILE A 285 -18.21 1.91 -28.07
CA ILE A 285 -18.05 3.25 -27.49
C ILE A 285 -18.06 4.29 -28.61
N SER A 286 -18.95 5.28 -28.52
CA SER A 286 -18.91 6.47 -29.34
C SER A 286 -18.36 7.66 -28.56
N LEU A 287 -17.26 8.23 -29.04
CA LEU A 287 -16.67 9.43 -28.45
C LEU A 287 -17.34 10.73 -28.92
N GLU A 288 -18.13 10.68 -30.01
CA GLU A 288 -18.84 11.82 -30.57
C GLU A 288 -20.25 11.98 -29.97
N ASP A 289 -20.87 10.86 -29.62
CA ASP A 289 -22.22 10.82 -29.06
C ASP A 289 -22.22 10.02 -27.76
N VAL A 290 -21.81 10.70 -26.69
CA VAL A 290 -21.65 10.09 -25.36
C VAL A 290 -23.01 9.64 -24.79
N GLU A 291 -24.11 10.33 -25.11
CA GLU A 291 -25.45 10.05 -24.55
C GLU A 291 -26.05 8.74 -25.11
N ASN A 292 -25.71 8.37 -26.34
CA ASN A 292 -26.19 7.14 -26.99
C ASN A 292 -25.39 5.88 -26.59
N ASN A 293 -24.34 5.99 -25.78
CA ASN A 293 -23.64 4.83 -25.27
C ASN A 293 -24.50 4.03 -24.27
N SER A 294 -24.27 2.71 -24.21
CA SER A 294 -24.84 1.85 -23.15
C SER A 294 -24.47 2.34 -21.76
N PHE A 295 -25.23 1.96 -20.73
CA PHE A 295 -24.96 2.36 -19.36
C PHE A 295 -23.51 2.04 -18.94
N ALA A 296 -23.02 0.81 -19.23
CA ALA A 296 -21.63 0.42 -18.89
C ALA A 296 -20.58 1.25 -19.65
N ASN A 297 -20.79 1.52 -20.93
CA ASN A 297 -19.86 2.35 -21.72
C ASN A 297 -19.89 3.82 -21.28
N ARG A 298 -21.05 4.34 -20.87
CA ARG A 298 -21.19 5.68 -20.31
C ARG A 298 -20.46 5.79 -18.97
N GLU A 299 -20.59 4.80 -18.09
CA GLU A 299 -19.85 4.74 -16.84
C GLU A 299 -18.32 4.80 -17.06
N ILE A 300 -17.81 4.12 -18.08
CA ILE A 300 -16.39 4.14 -18.46
C ILE A 300 -15.97 5.53 -18.94
N LEU A 301 -16.75 6.19 -19.80
CA LEU A 301 -16.43 7.51 -20.37
C LEU A 301 -16.53 8.65 -19.34
N GLU A 302 -17.56 8.60 -18.49
CA GLU A 302 -17.83 9.63 -17.47
C GLU A 302 -16.97 9.46 -16.21
N PHE A 303 -16.22 8.37 -16.11
CA PHE A 303 -15.39 8.14 -14.91
C PHE A 303 -14.32 9.20 -14.73
N SER A 304 -13.81 9.80 -15.80
CA SER A 304 -12.84 10.89 -15.71
C SER A 304 -13.52 12.22 -15.38
N SER A 305 -12.88 12.99 -14.50
CA SER A 305 -13.35 14.32 -14.10
C SER A 305 -13.21 15.40 -15.19
N TRP A 306 -12.61 15.06 -16.35
CA TRP A 306 -12.31 16.01 -17.40
C TRP A 306 -13.37 15.98 -18.50
N SER A 307 -13.95 17.18 -18.71
CA SER A 307 -14.81 17.40 -19.86
C SER A 307 -14.03 17.22 -21.16
N LEU A 308 -14.59 16.48 -22.13
CA LEU A 308 -14.08 16.33 -23.49
C LEU A 308 -13.96 17.67 -24.26
N THR A 309 -14.38 18.78 -23.65
CA THR A 309 -14.51 20.12 -24.26
C THR A 309 -13.34 21.07 -24.00
N THR A 310 -12.33 20.68 -23.19
CA THR A 310 -11.21 21.58 -22.90
C THR A 310 -10.21 21.57 -24.07
N GLU A 311 -10.06 22.70 -24.75
CA GLU A 311 -9.22 22.80 -25.96
C GLU A 311 -7.72 23.01 -25.68
N ASN A 312 -7.35 23.49 -24.49
CA ASN A 312 -5.94 23.77 -24.15
C ASN A 312 -5.62 23.59 -22.66
N VAL A 313 -4.36 23.20 -22.38
CA VAL A 313 -3.79 23.20 -21.02
C VAL A 313 -3.61 24.64 -20.55
N SER A 314 -4.48 25.10 -19.66
CA SER A 314 -4.39 26.45 -19.09
C SER A 314 -3.31 26.52 -17.99
N GLU A 315 -2.73 27.71 -17.76
CA GLU A 315 -1.83 27.94 -16.62
C GLU A 315 -2.50 27.64 -15.27
N LYS A 316 -3.81 27.87 -15.18
CA LYS A 316 -4.60 27.53 -14.00
C LYS A 316 -4.58 26.02 -13.74
N LEU A 317 -4.74 25.18 -14.78
CA LEU A 317 -4.69 23.73 -14.67
C LEU A 317 -3.34 23.24 -14.15
N LEU A 318 -2.24 23.83 -14.65
CA LEU A 318 -0.89 23.52 -14.17
C LEU A 318 -0.69 23.96 -12.72
N GLY A 319 -1.27 25.09 -12.32
CA GLY A 319 -1.25 25.58 -10.93
C GLY A 319 -2.01 24.64 -9.99
N ASP A 320 -3.25 24.30 -10.34
CA ASP A 320 -4.10 23.37 -9.57
C ASP A 320 -3.39 22.00 -9.41
N ALA A 321 -2.80 21.46 -10.47
CA ALA A 321 -2.06 20.20 -10.41
C ALA A 321 -0.86 20.26 -9.46
N GLN A 322 -0.16 21.40 -9.35
CA GLN A 322 0.95 21.55 -8.41
C GLN A 322 0.48 21.52 -6.95
N GLU A 323 -0.78 21.86 -6.67
CA GLU A 323 -1.37 21.80 -5.34
C GLU A 323 -2.00 20.43 -5.03
N ASP A 324 -2.49 19.72 -6.05
CA ASP A 324 -3.25 18.48 -5.88
C ASP A 324 -2.39 17.21 -5.95
N ARG A 325 -1.25 17.25 -6.62
CA ARG A 325 -0.36 16.08 -6.79
C ARG A 325 0.24 15.61 -5.46
N PRO A 326 0.06 14.32 -5.09
CA PRO A 326 0.61 13.78 -3.84
C PRO A 326 2.13 13.82 -3.76
N ASP A 327 2.84 13.59 -4.87
CA ASP A 327 4.30 13.61 -4.94
C ASP A 327 4.88 15.00 -4.65
N LEU A 328 4.24 16.07 -5.16
CA LEU A 328 4.64 17.45 -4.89
C LEU A 328 4.32 17.87 -3.45
N ARG A 329 3.15 17.46 -2.93
CA ARG A 329 2.78 17.70 -1.53
C ARG A 329 3.69 16.96 -0.55
N THR A 330 4.11 15.74 -0.88
CA THR A 330 5.12 15.01 -0.11
C THR A 330 6.44 15.77 -0.03
N LEU A 331 6.88 16.40 -1.13
CA LEU A 331 8.07 17.25 -1.14
C LEU A 331 7.88 18.54 -0.33
N ASP A 332 6.67 19.12 -0.32
CA ASP A 332 6.34 20.26 0.52
C ASP A 332 6.41 19.91 2.02
N GLN A 333 5.86 18.76 2.42
CA GLN A 333 5.99 18.28 3.78
C GLN A 333 7.43 17.88 4.14
N SER A 334 8.19 17.35 3.18
CA SER A 334 9.61 17.05 3.35
C SER A 334 10.43 18.34 3.58
N GLU A 335 10.13 19.42 2.86
CA GLU A 335 10.74 20.74 3.12
C GLU A 335 10.42 21.24 4.53
N ASN A 336 9.16 21.11 4.98
CA ASN A 336 8.73 21.46 6.33
C ASN A 336 9.44 20.60 7.40
N LEU A 337 9.65 19.31 7.14
CA LEU A 337 10.40 18.41 8.00
C LEU A 337 11.87 18.86 8.12
N ARG A 338 12.56 19.17 7.01
CA ARG A 338 13.93 19.68 7.04
C ARG A 338 14.06 21.01 7.77
N ASN A 339 13.05 21.87 7.65
CA ASN A 339 12.98 23.11 8.45
C ASN A 339 12.83 22.83 9.96
N ALA A 340 12.02 21.83 10.34
CA ALA A 340 11.90 21.42 11.75
C ALA A 340 13.22 20.84 12.27
N GLU A 341 13.88 19.98 11.50
CA GLU A 341 15.21 19.45 11.86
C GLU A 341 16.27 20.55 12.01
N LEU A 342 16.27 21.54 11.14
CA LEU A 342 17.16 22.70 11.25
C LEU A 342 16.92 23.47 12.56
N ARG A 343 15.66 23.71 12.91
CA ARG A 343 15.28 24.36 14.17
C ARG A 343 15.72 23.56 15.41
N ILE A 344 15.69 22.21 15.33
CA ILE A 344 16.21 21.34 16.41
C ILE A 344 17.70 21.61 16.62
N GLU A 345 18.51 21.64 15.56
CA GLU A 345 19.95 21.88 15.69
C GLU A 345 20.26 23.32 16.16
N GLN A 346 19.50 24.32 15.68
CA GLN A 346 19.58 25.70 16.20
C GLN A 346 19.20 25.77 17.68
N GLY A 347 18.20 25.00 18.10
CA GLY A 347 17.76 24.92 19.48
C GLY A 347 18.82 24.37 20.45
N ARG A 348 19.82 23.62 19.97
CA ARG A 348 20.93 23.10 20.78
C ARG A 348 21.85 24.17 21.38
N TYR A 349 21.68 25.43 20.97
CA TYR A 349 22.33 26.56 21.63
C TYR A 349 21.60 27.05 22.88
N LEU A 350 20.35 26.65 23.07
CA LEU A 350 19.56 27.00 24.25
C LEU A 350 19.82 26.02 25.40
N PRO A 351 19.62 26.44 26.65
CA PRO A 351 19.72 25.56 27.81
C PRO A 351 18.59 24.53 27.80
N GLU A 352 18.84 23.37 28.40
CA GLU A 352 17.84 22.36 28.74
C GLU A 352 17.56 22.40 30.24
N ILE A 353 16.29 22.30 30.64
CA ILE A 353 15.84 22.33 32.04
C ILE A 353 15.07 21.04 32.34
N VAL A 354 15.58 20.27 33.29
CA VAL A 354 14.99 18.98 33.71
C VAL A 354 14.71 19.04 35.21
N LEU A 355 13.48 18.74 35.60
CA LEU A 355 13.11 18.42 36.98
C LEU A 355 13.45 16.93 37.21
N PHE A 356 14.16 16.65 38.29
CA PHE A 356 14.49 15.28 38.66
C PHE A 356 14.17 14.98 40.10
N GLY A 357 13.87 13.74 40.40
CA GLY A 357 13.70 13.20 41.74
C GLY A 357 14.24 11.77 41.81
N SER A 358 14.86 11.43 42.90
CA SER A 358 15.31 10.06 43.15
C SER A 358 15.02 9.62 44.58
N TYR A 359 14.64 8.37 44.73
CA TYR A 359 14.50 7.67 45.99
C TYR A 359 15.32 6.38 45.91
N GLY A 360 16.31 6.24 46.80
CA GLY A 360 17.21 5.11 46.81
C GLY A 360 17.24 4.41 48.18
N VAL A 361 17.38 3.09 48.14
CA VAL A 361 17.66 2.25 49.32
C VAL A 361 18.90 1.44 49.00
N THR A 362 19.90 1.56 49.84
CA THR A 362 21.10 0.71 49.78
C THR A 362 21.19 -0.08 51.07
N ALA A 363 21.35 -1.39 50.97
CA ALA A 363 21.61 -2.27 52.10
C ALA A 363 22.99 -2.94 51.92
N GLN A 364 23.75 -3.05 52.98
CA GLN A 364 25.10 -3.62 52.98
C GLN A 364 25.28 -4.62 54.12
N GLN A 365 25.87 -5.79 53.80
CA GLN A 365 26.06 -6.84 54.79
C GLN A 365 27.30 -7.68 54.47
N ASN A 366 28.06 -8.05 55.52
CA ASN A 366 29.16 -9.00 55.41
C ASN A 366 28.71 -10.43 55.71
N GLY A 367 29.37 -11.42 55.13
CA GLY A 367 29.10 -12.83 55.37
C GLY A 367 27.98 -13.41 54.48
N SER A 368 27.10 -14.23 55.06
CA SER A 368 26.00 -14.86 54.34
C SER A 368 24.97 -13.83 53.89
N PRO A 369 24.51 -13.85 52.65
CA PRO A 369 23.58 -12.86 52.16
C PRO A 369 22.16 -13.11 52.66
N ASP A 370 21.59 -12.15 53.42
CA ASP A 370 20.17 -12.08 53.70
C ASP A 370 19.52 -11.03 52.81
N PHE A 371 18.31 -11.34 52.28
CA PHE A 371 17.65 -10.46 51.32
C PHE A 371 17.40 -9.07 51.92
N PHE A 372 18.05 -8.07 51.32
CA PHE A 372 18.03 -6.67 51.75
C PHE A 372 18.57 -6.41 53.17
N ALA A 373 19.37 -7.28 53.72
CA ALA A 373 20.00 -7.20 55.03
C ALA A 373 19.07 -6.78 56.20
N ASP A 374 19.57 -6.70 57.44
CA ASP A 374 18.81 -6.14 58.56
C ASP A 374 18.45 -4.65 58.30
N SER A 375 17.34 -4.20 58.84
CA SER A 375 16.87 -2.81 58.73
C SER A 375 17.88 -1.78 59.21
N LYS A 376 18.73 -2.13 60.17
CA LYS A 376 19.82 -1.29 60.69
C LYS A 376 20.97 -1.09 59.69
N LEU A 377 21.06 -1.94 58.68
CA LEU A 377 22.10 -1.91 57.64
C LEU A 377 21.57 -1.31 56.32
N ARG A 378 20.42 -0.63 56.35
CA ARG A 378 19.80 0.05 55.23
C ARG A 378 20.01 1.56 55.31
N ALA A 379 20.48 2.14 54.22
CA ALA A 379 20.60 3.57 54.05
C ALA A 379 19.59 4.06 53.02
N PHE A 380 18.88 5.13 53.33
CA PHE A 380 17.89 5.75 52.44
C PHE A 380 18.46 7.06 51.92
N SER A 381 18.25 7.29 50.61
CA SER A 381 18.60 8.55 49.97
C SER A 381 17.38 9.11 49.23
N GLN A 382 17.13 10.40 49.39
CA GLN A 382 16.07 11.12 48.71
C GLN A 382 16.63 12.42 48.15
N GLN A 383 16.38 12.66 46.88
CA GLN A 383 16.87 13.87 46.24
C GLN A 383 15.81 14.37 45.25
N ALA A 384 15.59 15.67 45.23
CA ALA A 384 14.78 16.34 44.20
C ALA A 384 15.44 17.66 43.84
N GLY A 385 15.39 18.04 42.58
CA GLY A 385 16.02 19.26 42.11
C GLY A 385 15.75 19.59 40.66
N LEU A 386 16.28 20.75 40.25
CA LEU A 386 16.30 21.20 38.89
C LEU A 386 17.72 21.11 38.33
N ARG A 387 17.87 20.53 37.16
CA ARG A 387 19.13 20.48 36.42
C ARG A 387 19.02 21.38 35.20
N VAL A 388 19.89 22.37 35.11
CA VAL A 388 20.02 23.24 33.93
C VAL A 388 21.32 22.86 33.23
N THR A 389 21.23 22.39 32.00
CA THR A 389 22.40 22.03 31.19
C THR A 389 22.51 23.00 30.03
N TRP A 390 23.57 23.76 29.96
CA TRP A 390 23.82 24.73 28.90
C TRP A 390 25.19 24.49 28.26
N PRO A 391 25.24 23.87 27.09
CA PRO A 391 26.50 23.61 26.42
C PRO A 391 27.03 24.89 25.75
N LEU A 392 27.98 25.59 26.40
CA LEU A 392 28.51 26.87 25.95
C LEU A 392 29.44 26.75 24.72
N PHE A 393 30.27 25.71 24.70
CA PHE A 393 31.21 25.46 23.60
C PHE A 393 31.30 23.97 23.29
N SER A 394 31.27 23.60 22.02
CA SER A 394 31.27 22.20 21.56
C SER A 394 32.24 21.97 20.38
N GLY A 395 33.31 22.77 20.29
CA GLY A 395 34.34 22.62 19.25
C GLY A 395 33.77 22.80 17.81
N PHE A 396 32.86 23.77 17.62
CA PHE A 396 32.19 24.08 16.34
C PHE A 396 31.31 22.94 15.77
N SER A 397 31.09 21.87 16.54
CA SER A 397 30.27 20.75 16.05
C SER A 397 28.79 21.13 15.80
N LYS A 398 28.27 22.11 16.56
CA LYS A 398 26.90 22.62 16.40
C LYS A 398 26.77 23.39 15.08
N ASP A 399 27.75 24.26 14.76
CA ASP A 399 27.78 25.01 13.50
C ASP A 399 27.82 24.06 12.30
N ALA A 400 28.71 23.05 12.34
CA ALA A 400 28.81 22.05 11.28
C ALA A 400 27.50 21.26 11.09
N ARG A 401 26.76 20.94 12.17
CA ARG A 401 25.44 20.27 12.10
C ARG A 401 24.38 21.18 11.49
N ILE A 402 24.37 22.45 11.85
CA ILE A 402 23.46 23.45 11.26
C ILE A 402 23.72 23.55 9.75
N ASP A 403 24.99 23.68 9.33
CA ASP A 403 25.36 23.75 7.92
C ASP A 403 24.95 22.50 7.15
N GLN A 404 25.08 21.30 7.75
CA GLN A 404 24.57 20.06 7.17
C GLN A 404 23.03 20.11 6.98
N LYS A 405 22.28 20.62 7.97
CA LYS A 405 20.82 20.73 7.86
C LYS A 405 20.40 21.81 6.84
N VAL A 406 21.13 22.92 6.74
CA VAL A 406 20.92 23.92 5.68
C VAL A 406 21.17 23.33 4.30
N ALA A 407 22.23 22.54 4.13
CA ALA A 407 22.52 21.86 2.86
C ALA A 407 21.41 20.84 2.52
N ALA A 408 20.94 20.03 3.50
CA ALA A 408 19.84 19.10 3.29
C ALA A 408 18.51 19.81 2.91
N LEU A 409 18.21 20.96 3.52
CA LEU A 409 17.05 21.79 3.15
C LEU A 409 17.17 22.29 1.71
N ARG A 410 18.32 22.83 1.32
CA ARG A 410 18.57 23.27 -0.07
C ARG A 410 18.46 22.13 -1.09
N GLN A 411 18.86 20.92 -0.69
CA GLN A 411 18.73 19.72 -1.52
C GLN A 411 17.24 19.42 -1.81
N VAL A 412 16.38 19.39 -0.79
CA VAL A 412 14.93 19.15 -0.96
C VAL A 412 14.29 20.27 -1.80
N GLN A 413 14.67 21.53 -1.58
CA GLN A 413 14.20 22.66 -2.40
C GLN A 413 14.57 22.50 -3.88
N SER A 414 15.79 21.99 -4.16
CA SER A 414 16.20 21.70 -5.53
C SER A 414 15.40 20.54 -6.14
N GLN A 415 15.19 19.47 -5.37
CA GLN A 415 14.34 18.33 -5.78
C GLN A 415 12.91 18.79 -6.11
N LYS A 416 12.32 19.64 -5.26
CA LYS A 416 10.98 20.22 -5.46
C LYS A 416 10.88 21.03 -6.74
N ARG A 417 11.87 21.90 -7.03
CA ARG A 417 11.89 22.65 -8.30
C ARG A 417 11.95 21.73 -9.51
N LEU A 418 12.81 20.70 -9.46
CA LEU A 418 12.91 19.71 -10.52
C LEU A 418 11.63 18.91 -10.70
N ALA A 419 11.01 18.46 -9.59
CA ALA A 419 9.75 17.72 -9.62
C ALA A 419 8.61 18.56 -10.24
N LYS A 420 8.49 19.85 -9.88
CA LYS A 420 7.53 20.76 -10.50
C LYS A 420 7.75 20.93 -12.01
N ALA A 421 9.00 21.07 -12.44
CA ALA A 421 9.31 21.17 -13.86
C ALA A 421 8.95 19.88 -14.61
N ARG A 422 9.23 18.71 -14.02
CA ARG A 422 8.86 17.40 -14.58
C ARG A 422 7.34 17.21 -14.64
N ALA A 423 6.63 17.56 -13.58
CA ALA A 423 5.17 17.48 -13.53
C ALA A 423 4.53 18.34 -14.65
N ASN A 424 5.01 19.57 -14.85
CA ASN A 424 4.53 20.44 -15.91
C ASN A 424 4.78 19.85 -17.31
N ALA A 425 5.97 19.25 -17.53
CA ALA A 425 6.29 18.60 -18.80
C ALA A 425 5.43 17.35 -19.02
N GLU A 426 5.24 16.52 -17.98
CA GLU A 426 4.41 15.32 -17.98
C GLU A 426 2.95 15.65 -18.36
N ILE A 427 2.35 16.64 -17.69
CA ILE A 427 0.96 17.05 -17.96
C ILE A 427 0.80 17.46 -19.43
N LYS A 428 1.72 18.25 -19.98
CA LYS A 428 1.68 18.66 -21.39
C LYS A 428 1.78 17.46 -22.33
N THR A 429 2.75 16.56 -22.06
CA THR A 429 2.93 15.34 -22.87
C THR A 429 1.71 14.45 -22.86
N VAL A 430 1.13 14.19 -21.68
CA VAL A 430 -0.06 13.33 -21.55
C VAL A 430 -1.29 14.00 -22.19
N TRP A 431 -1.40 15.32 -22.10
CA TRP A 431 -2.43 16.08 -22.81
C TRP A 431 -2.32 15.93 -24.32
N ASP A 432 -1.13 16.10 -24.88
CA ASP A 432 -0.90 15.93 -26.32
C ASP A 432 -1.23 14.49 -26.77
N GLN A 433 -0.87 13.49 -25.96
CA GLN A 433 -1.22 12.08 -26.18
C GLN A 433 -2.75 11.86 -26.18
N LEU A 434 -3.48 12.50 -25.25
CA LEU A 434 -4.94 12.42 -25.20
C LEU A 434 -5.58 13.01 -26.48
N GLN A 435 -5.12 14.16 -26.94
CA GLN A 435 -5.63 14.78 -28.18
C GLN A 435 -5.32 13.91 -29.41
N GLN A 436 -4.12 13.36 -29.47
CA GLN A 436 -3.72 12.45 -30.54
C GLN A 436 -4.57 11.16 -30.54
N ALA A 437 -4.77 10.55 -29.37
CA ALA A 437 -5.59 9.33 -29.22
C ALA A 437 -7.06 9.60 -29.61
N ARG A 438 -7.62 10.75 -29.21
CA ARG A 438 -8.97 11.17 -29.62
C ARG A 438 -9.10 11.29 -31.14
N SER A 439 -8.18 12.00 -31.77
CA SER A 439 -8.16 12.18 -33.23
C SER A 439 -8.03 10.84 -33.97
N ARG A 440 -7.15 9.95 -33.44
CA ARG A 440 -6.97 8.59 -33.98
C ARG A 440 -8.28 7.79 -33.91
N ALA A 441 -8.96 7.79 -32.75
CA ALA A 441 -10.22 7.07 -32.58
C ALA A 441 -11.31 7.55 -33.55
N GLN A 442 -11.45 8.87 -33.75
CA GLN A 442 -12.36 9.45 -34.74
C GLN A 442 -12.02 9.03 -36.17
N GLY A 443 -10.73 9.00 -36.54
CA GLY A 443 -10.29 8.52 -37.85
C GLY A 443 -10.57 7.03 -38.06
N GLN A 444 -10.28 6.20 -37.06
CA GLN A 444 -10.48 4.75 -37.13
C GLN A 444 -11.99 4.38 -37.19
N ARG A 445 -12.87 5.13 -36.55
CA ARG A 445 -14.31 4.93 -36.67
C ARG A 445 -14.79 5.01 -38.14
N LYS A 446 -14.33 6.05 -38.86
CA LYS A 446 -14.66 6.20 -40.28
C LYS A 446 -14.07 5.06 -41.12
N ALA A 447 -12.87 4.57 -40.76
CA ALA A 447 -12.27 3.42 -41.43
C ALA A 447 -13.10 2.15 -41.26
N VAL A 448 -13.67 1.90 -40.05
CA VAL A 448 -14.59 0.78 -39.80
C VAL A 448 -15.82 0.91 -40.68
N GLU A 449 -16.49 2.06 -40.70
CA GLU A 449 -17.71 2.29 -41.55
C GLU A 449 -17.43 2.03 -43.02
N GLN A 450 -16.24 2.39 -43.52
CA GLN A 450 -15.86 2.14 -44.92
C GLN A 450 -15.52 0.67 -45.16
N ALA A 451 -14.83 0.01 -44.20
CA ALA A 451 -14.50 -1.41 -44.34
C ALA A 451 -15.73 -2.31 -44.24
N GLU A 452 -16.71 -2.00 -43.35
CA GLU A 452 -18.02 -2.69 -43.29
C GLU A 452 -18.74 -2.62 -44.62
N ARG A 453 -18.87 -1.41 -45.19
CA ARG A 453 -19.52 -1.21 -46.45
C ARG A 453 -18.80 -1.91 -47.62
N GLY A 454 -17.46 -1.89 -47.61
CA GLY A 454 -16.63 -2.61 -48.57
C GLY A 454 -16.88 -4.13 -48.51
N PHE A 455 -16.89 -4.69 -47.30
CA PHE A 455 -17.17 -6.11 -47.10
C PHE A 455 -18.60 -6.51 -47.53
N GLU A 456 -19.60 -5.68 -47.22
CA GLU A 456 -20.99 -5.91 -47.68
C GLU A 456 -21.09 -5.99 -49.19
N ILE A 457 -20.45 -5.04 -49.92
CA ILE A 457 -20.45 -5.02 -51.38
C ILE A 457 -19.78 -6.28 -51.95
N VAL A 458 -18.53 -6.55 -51.50
CA VAL A 458 -17.74 -7.69 -52.00
C VAL A 458 -18.44 -9.03 -51.69
N SER A 459 -19.03 -9.15 -50.47
CA SER A 459 -19.78 -10.36 -50.08
C SER A 459 -21.03 -10.59 -50.95
N ALA A 460 -21.75 -9.52 -51.34
CA ALA A 460 -22.89 -9.62 -52.25
C ALA A 460 -22.45 -10.02 -53.68
N GLU A 461 -21.40 -9.39 -54.21
CA GLU A 461 -20.87 -9.68 -55.53
C GLU A 461 -20.22 -11.07 -55.63
N TYR A 462 -19.63 -11.58 -54.54
CA TYR A 462 -19.13 -12.96 -54.45
C TYR A 462 -20.26 -13.98 -54.57
N LYS A 463 -21.41 -13.76 -53.91
CA LYS A 463 -22.59 -14.63 -54.01
C LYS A 463 -23.19 -14.68 -55.42
N GLU A 464 -23.08 -13.58 -56.16
CA GLU A 464 -23.50 -13.51 -57.57
C GLU A 464 -22.45 -14.06 -58.56
N GLY A 465 -21.27 -14.49 -58.06
CA GLY A 465 -20.16 -15.02 -58.85
C GLY A 465 -19.41 -13.95 -59.66
N VAL A 466 -19.55 -12.66 -59.30
CA VAL A 466 -18.87 -11.54 -59.96
C VAL A 466 -17.48 -11.29 -59.39
N MET A 467 -17.35 -11.41 -58.07
CA MET A 467 -16.06 -11.29 -57.35
C MET A 467 -15.49 -12.66 -57.00
N GLY A 468 -14.18 -12.77 -56.89
CA GLY A 468 -13.48 -14.00 -56.51
C GLY A 468 -13.29 -14.15 -54.98
N GLN A 469 -12.86 -15.35 -54.60
CA GLN A 469 -12.59 -15.69 -53.18
C GLN A 469 -11.50 -14.81 -52.57
N LEU A 470 -10.53 -14.35 -53.38
CA LEU A 470 -9.43 -13.48 -52.92
C LEU A 470 -9.96 -12.14 -52.39
N GLU A 471 -10.80 -11.50 -53.19
CA GLU A 471 -11.40 -10.20 -52.87
C GLU A 471 -12.27 -10.28 -51.62
N LEU A 472 -13.02 -11.38 -51.43
CA LEU A 472 -13.84 -11.61 -50.24
C LEU A 472 -12.97 -11.76 -48.99
N THR A 473 -11.88 -12.55 -49.06
CA THR A 473 -10.95 -12.74 -47.96
C THR A 473 -10.24 -11.44 -47.60
N ASP A 474 -9.78 -10.67 -48.58
CA ASP A 474 -9.11 -9.39 -48.40
C ASP A 474 -10.04 -8.37 -47.72
N ALA A 475 -11.32 -8.31 -48.14
CA ALA A 475 -12.32 -7.44 -47.55
C ALA A 475 -12.62 -7.84 -46.07
N GLU A 476 -12.69 -9.14 -45.78
CA GLU A 476 -12.88 -9.66 -44.42
C GLU A 476 -11.71 -9.30 -43.51
N VAL A 477 -10.46 -9.49 -43.94
CA VAL A 477 -9.26 -9.13 -43.20
C VAL A 477 -9.21 -7.62 -42.97
N ALA A 478 -9.55 -6.80 -43.97
CA ALA A 478 -9.60 -5.35 -43.84
C ALA A 478 -10.66 -4.90 -42.83
N LEU A 479 -11.84 -5.52 -42.81
CA LEU A 479 -12.89 -5.24 -41.82
C LEU A 479 -12.41 -5.58 -40.39
N ARG A 480 -11.97 -6.80 -40.16
CA ARG A 480 -11.47 -7.26 -38.87
C ARG A 480 -10.33 -6.36 -38.33
N GLN A 481 -9.38 -5.99 -39.20
CA GLN A 481 -8.27 -5.11 -38.84
C GLN A 481 -8.76 -3.69 -38.48
N SER A 482 -9.74 -3.16 -39.22
CA SER A 482 -10.31 -1.83 -38.94
C SER A 482 -11.09 -1.82 -37.63
N GLU A 483 -11.89 -2.85 -37.34
CA GLU A 483 -12.59 -3.01 -36.06
C GLU A 483 -11.61 -3.08 -34.88
N PHE A 484 -10.51 -3.86 -34.99
CA PHE A 484 -9.49 -3.96 -33.98
C PHE A 484 -8.73 -2.63 -33.78
N ASN A 485 -8.39 -1.96 -34.89
CA ASN A 485 -7.72 -0.65 -34.82
C ASN A 485 -8.59 0.40 -34.13
N TYR A 486 -9.91 0.36 -34.35
CA TYR A 486 -10.84 1.25 -33.64
C TYR A 486 -10.91 0.95 -32.15
N ALA A 487 -11.09 -0.32 -31.76
CA ALA A 487 -11.11 -0.72 -30.37
C ALA A 487 -9.79 -0.35 -29.65
N SER A 488 -8.64 -0.56 -30.32
CA SER A 488 -7.32 -0.15 -29.81
C SER A 488 -7.21 1.38 -29.67
N ALA A 489 -7.74 2.15 -30.60
CA ALA A 489 -7.70 3.61 -30.52
C ALA A 489 -8.59 4.16 -29.38
N VAL A 490 -9.74 3.53 -29.11
CA VAL A 490 -10.58 3.85 -27.96
C VAL A 490 -9.87 3.48 -26.66
N TYR A 491 -9.20 2.33 -26.60
CA TYR A 491 -8.37 1.94 -25.47
C TYR A 491 -7.26 2.97 -25.20
N ASP A 492 -6.50 3.37 -26.23
CA ASP A 492 -5.44 4.37 -26.13
C ASP A 492 -5.98 5.70 -25.57
N PHE A 493 -7.18 6.11 -25.99
CA PHE A 493 -7.85 7.31 -25.47
C PHE A 493 -8.18 7.18 -23.97
N LEU A 494 -8.77 6.06 -23.53
CA LEU A 494 -9.11 5.84 -22.13
C LEU A 494 -7.87 5.73 -21.23
N VAL A 495 -6.79 5.13 -21.74
CA VAL A 495 -5.48 5.08 -21.07
C VAL A 495 -4.89 6.48 -20.93
N ALA A 496 -4.89 7.27 -21.99
CA ALA A 496 -4.40 8.66 -21.95
C ALA A 496 -5.20 9.52 -20.95
N GLN A 497 -6.53 9.31 -20.90
CA GLN A 497 -7.42 9.95 -19.95
C GLN A 497 -7.07 9.57 -18.49
N ALA A 498 -6.85 8.28 -18.21
CA ALA A 498 -6.47 7.80 -16.90
C ALA A 498 -5.11 8.36 -16.44
N ASN A 499 -4.15 8.43 -17.36
CA ASN A 499 -2.83 9.01 -17.10
C ASN A 499 -2.90 10.52 -16.88
N LEU A 500 -3.81 11.23 -17.56
CA LEU A 500 -4.01 12.66 -17.33
C LEU A 500 -4.58 12.93 -15.92
N ASP A 501 -5.59 12.16 -15.48
CA ASP A 501 -6.13 12.26 -14.12
C ASP A 501 -5.01 12.06 -13.07
N LEU A 502 -4.13 11.08 -13.28
CA LEU A 502 -2.98 10.82 -12.41
C LEU A 502 -1.97 11.97 -12.44
N ALA A 503 -1.61 12.45 -13.64
CA ALA A 503 -0.67 13.56 -13.82
C ALA A 503 -1.17 14.88 -13.21
N LEU A 504 -2.48 15.07 -13.12
CA LEU A 504 -3.11 16.20 -12.47
C LEU A 504 -3.31 16.02 -10.96
N GLY A 505 -3.11 14.80 -10.44
CA GLY A 505 -3.39 14.48 -9.04
C GLY A 505 -4.88 14.43 -8.70
N LYS A 506 -5.75 14.35 -9.70
CA LYS A 506 -7.23 14.38 -9.58
C LYS A 506 -7.84 13.05 -10.03
N VAL A 507 -7.40 11.95 -9.42
CA VAL A 507 -7.95 10.63 -9.71
C VAL A 507 -9.32 10.49 -9.04
N PRO A 508 -10.39 10.16 -9.79
CA PRO A 508 -11.73 10.01 -9.23
C PRO A 508 -11.81 8.95 -8.13
N MET A 509 -12.77 9.09 -7.22
CA MET A 509 -13.01 8.24 -6.03
C MET A 509 -11.88 8.23 -4.98
N VAL A 510 -10.77 8.94 -5.20
CA VAL A 510 -9.75 9.14 -4.18
C VAL A 510 -10.00 10.47 -3.50
N ASP A 511 -10.89 10.50 -2.51
CA ASP A 511 -11.28 11.72 -1.79
C ASP A 511 -10.14 12.31 -0.97
N LEU A 512 -9.98 13.62 -1.08
CA LEU A 512 -9.03 14.42 -0.31
C LEU A 512 -9.38 14.52 1.20
N THR A 513 -10.60 14.18 1.57
CA THR A 513 -11.20 14.53 2.87
C THR A 513 -11.34 13.39 3.87
N ASN A 514 -11.30 12.13 3.45
CA ASN A 514 -11.56 10.99 4.35
C ASN A 514 -10.33 10.42 5.09
N SER A 515 -9.19 11.13 5.07
CA SER A 515 -8.02 10.75 5.88
C SER A 515 -8.10 11.20 7.36
N SER A 516 -9.24 11.72 7.83
CA SER A 516 -9.38 12.29 9.17
C SER A 516 -10.17 11.46 10.18
N GLU A 517 -10.66 10.26 9.84
CA GLU A 517 -11.23 9.39 10.86
C GLU A 517 -10.12 8.53 11.49
N PRO A 518 -9.86 8.70 12.80
CA PRO A 518 -9.03 7.76 13.53
C PRO A 518 -9.79 6.44 13.61
N VAL A 519 -9.19 5.37 13.11
CA VAL A 519 -9.65 4.01 13.41
C VAL A 519 -9.78 3.88 14.92
N LYS A 520 -11.00 3.68 15.42
CA LYS A 520 -11.33 3.49 16.84
C LYS A 520 -10.81 2.16 17.36
#